data_dd2ca812c7c7ee3aee04aa0fba90000b
#
_entry.id   dd2ca812c7c7ee3aee04aa0fba90000b
#
_cell.length_a   1.000
_cell.length_b   1.000
_cell.length_c   1.000
_cell.angle_alpha   90.00
_cell.angle_beta   90.00
_cell.angle_gamma   90.00
#
_symmetry.space_group_name_H-M   'P 1'
#
loop_
_entity.id
_entity.type
_entity.pdbx_description
1 polymer ?
#
loop_
_entity_poly.entity_id
_entity_poly.type
_entity_poly.pdbx_seq_one_letter_code
_entity_poly.pdbx_strand_id
1 'polypeptide(L)'
;MDRIDTHLHLLHPDRFRYEWSAGIPALSGDDLRLADYHAAAAGCGIGESIFMEVDVAPQDTLGEAAYFCALAEDPAHRISGVVAA
;
A
#
# COMPACT_ATOMS: atom_id res chain seq x y z
N MET A 1 -2.66 -23.48 -4.06
CA MET A 1 -2.91 -22.89 -2.72
C MET A 1 -2.42 -21.44 -2.72
N ASP A 2 -3.32 -20.54 -2.35
CA ASP A 2 -2.97 -19.13 -2.34
C ASP A 2 -2.11 -18.78 -1.13
N ARG A 3 -1.23 -17.82 -1.34
CA ARG A 3 -0.39 -17.26 -0.28
C ARG A 3 -0.94 -15.91 0.14
N ILE A 4 -0.65 -15.51 1.37
CA ILE A 4 -1.01 -14.21 1.90
C ILE A 4 0.26 -13.41 2.10
N ASP A 5 0.34 -12.24 1.45
CA ASP A 5 1.43 -11.29 1.70
C ASP A 5 1.04 -10.44 2.91
N THR A 6 1.70 -10.66 4.04
CA THR A 6 1.36 -10.00 5.30
C THR A 6 2.06 -8.66 5.51
N HIS A 7 2.79 -8.15 4.52
CA HIS A 7 3.59 -6.94 4.70
C HIS A 7 3.67 -6.15 3.38
N LEU A 8 2.53 -5.60 2.95
CA LEU A 8 2.45 -4.82 1.72
C LEU A 8 2.50 -3.34 2.03
N HIS A 9 3.42 -2.62 1.39
CA HIS A 9 3.47 -1.16 1.40
C HIS A 9 3.09 -0.62 0.03
N LEU A 10 2.21 0.38 0.02
CA LEU A 10 1.83 1.11 -1.19
C LEU A 10 2.06 2.60 -0.94
N LEU A 11 2.59 3.31 -1.93
CA LEU A 11 2.86 4.74 -1.82
C LEU A 11 2.01 5.51 -2.83
N HIS A 12 1.32 6.53 -2.34
CA HIS A 12 0.49 7.42 -3.13
C HIS A 12 0.95 8.87 -2.93
N PRO A 13 2.07 9.28 -3.54
CA PRO A 13 2.64 10.62 -3.28
C PRO A 13 1.76 11.78 -3.74
N ASP A 14 0.75 11.52 -4.57
CA ASP A 14 -0.26 12.51 -4.95
C ASP A 14 -1.30 12.75 -3.86
N ARG A 15 -1.36 11.89 -2.82
CA ARG A 15 -2.33 12.00 -1.72
C ARG A 15 -1.68 12.25 -0.38
N PHE A 16 -0.51 11.64 -0.13
CA PHE A 16 0.15 11.65 1.19
C PHE A 16 1.60 12.09 1.05
N ARG A 17 2.11 12.69 2.12
CA ARG A 17 3.50 13.13 2.17
C ARG A 17 4.35 12.06 2.85
N TYR A 18 5.39 11.60 2.15
CA TYR A 18 6.35 10.62 2.66
C TYR A 18 7.71 11.30 2.77
N GLU A 19 7.95 11.97 3.90
CA GLU A 19 9.16 12.78 4.08
C GLU A 19 10.42 11.95 3.98
N TRP A 20 10.38 10.72 4.50
CA TRP A 20 11.54 9.84 4.52
C TRP A 20 11.95 9.35 3.12
N SER A 21 11.06 9.33 2.17
CA SER A 21 11.34 8.78 0.83
C SER A 21 11.96 9.78 -0.12
N ALA A 22 12.03 11.05 0.25
CA ALA A 22 12.48 12.12 -0.65
C ALA A 22 13.93 11.92 -1.13
N GLY A 23 14.77 11.27 -0.33
CA GLY A 23 16.16 11.00 -0.69
C GLY A 23 16.39 9.67 -1.39
N ILE A 24 15.32 8.92 -1.71
CA ILE A 24 15.41 7.61 -2.35
C ILE A 24 14.77 7.68 -3.74
N PRO A 25 15.58 7.77 -4.83
CA PRO A 25 15.03 7.97 -6.17
C PRO A 25 14.00 6.90 -6.59
N ALA A 26 14.22 5.66 -6.19
CA ALA A 26 13.31 4.57 -6.54
C ALA A 26 11.93 4.72 -5.88
N LEU A 27 11.84 5.48 -4.78
CA LEU A 27 10.60 5.69 -4.03
C LEU A 27 10.02 7.10 -4.22
N SER A 28 10.70 7.97 -4.96
CA SER A 28 10.24 9.33 -5.20
C SER A 28 9.38 9.46 -6.45
N GLY A 29 9.20 8.37 -7.18
CA GLY A 29 8.26 8.31 -8.29
C GLY A 29 6.83 8.20 -7.78
N ASP A 30 5.88 8.18 -8.71
CA ASP A 30 4.46 8.22 -8.38
C ASP A 30 3.73 6.88 -8.54
N ASP A 31 4.43 5.78 -8.82
CA ASP A 31 3.78 4.54 -9.25
C ASP A 31 4.08 3.33 -8.37
N LEU A 32 3.84 3.46 -7.05
CA LEU A 32 3.88 2.30 -6.15
C LEU A 32 2.47 2.03 -5.62
N ARG A 33 1.56 1.77 -6.55
CA ARG A 33 0.14 1.58 -6.28
C ARG A 33 -0.24 0.11 -6.34
N LEU A 34 -1.50 -0.18 -5.97
CA LEU A 34 -2.01 -1.55 -5.94
C LEU A 34 -1.90 -2.25 -7.29
N ALA A 35 -2.18 -1.55 -8.40
CA ALA A 35 -2.07 -2.11 -9.74
C ALA A 35 -0.63 -2.53 -10.07
N ASP A 36 0.35 -1.73 -9.64
CA ASP A 36 1.76 -2.05 -9.83
C ASP A 36 2.15 -3.28 -9.03
N TYR A 37 1.66 -3.37 -7.78
CA TYR A 37 1.88 -4.54 -6.95
C TYR A 37 1.29 -5.79 -7.56
N HIS A 38 0.03 -5.73 -8.02
CA HIS A 38 -0.62 -6.89 -8.64
C HIS A 38 0.12 -7.35 -9.89
N ALA A 39 0.63 -6.42 -10.70
CA ALA A 39 1.41 -6.77 -11.88
C ALA A 39 2.73 -7.45 -11.50
N ALA A 40 3.44 -6.92 -10.49
CA ALA A 40 4.70 -7.49 -10.03
C ALA A 40 4.51 -8.85 -9.37
N ALA A 41 3.41 -9.07 -8.66
CA ALA A 41 3.12 -10.30 -7.95
C ALA A 41 2.44 -11.36 -8.83
N ALA A 42 2.10 -11.03 -10.07
CA ALA A 42 1.43 -11.97 -10.98
C ALA A 42 2.27 -13.23 -11.15
N GLY A 43 1.63 -14.39 -10.97
CA GLY A 43 2.30 -15.68 -11.07
C GLY A 43 2.99 -16.15 -9.79
N CYS A 44 2.99 -15.32 -8.72
CA CYS A 44 3.61 -15.70 -7.45
C CYS A 44 2.67 -16.49 -6.52
N GLY A 45 1.40 -16.63 -6.88
CA GLY A 45 0.42 -17.38 -6.08
C GLY A 45 -0.09 -16.61 -4.87
N ILE A 46 0.00 -15.27 -4.88
CA ILE A 46 -0.50 -14.43 -3.79
C ILE A 46 -1.98 -14.14 -4.04
N GLY A 47 -2.85 -14.63 -3.14
CA GLY A 47 -4.28 -14.43 -3.24
C GLY A 47 -4.80 -13.23 -2.46
N GLU A 48 -4.15 -12.88 -1.35
CA GLU A 48 -4.56 -11.80 -0.45
C GLU A 48 -3.33 -11.06 0.07
N SER A 49 -3.53 -9.82 0.52
CA SER A 49 -2.45 -9.02 1.12
C SER A 49 -2.94 -8.29 2.37
N ILE A 50 -2.02 -7.95 3.26
CA ILE A 50 -2.29 -7.07 4.39
C ILE A 50 -1.44 -5.83 4.20
N PHE A 51 -2.11 -4.68 4.11
CA PHE A 51 -1.42 -3.40 3.98
C PHE A 51 -0.83 -2.96 5.32
N MET A 52 0.41 -2.47 5.27
CA MET A 52 1.10 -1.89 6.43
C MET A 52 1.30 -0.39 6.20
N GLU A 53 1.09 0.42 7.24
CA GLU A 53 1.31 1.86 7.17
C GLU A 53 2.74 2.18 6.71
N VAL A 54 2.93 3.35 6.09
CA VAL A 54 4.20 3.69 5.43
C VAL A 54 4.80 4.97 6.02
N ASP A 55 4.57 5.22 7.30
CA ASP A 55 5.14 6.36 8.02
C ASP A 55 4.96 7.68 7.25
N VAL A 56 3.73 7.99 6.88
CA VAL A 56 3.39 9.26 6.25
C VAL A 56 3.60 10.42 7.22
N ALA A 57 3.67 11.64 6.68
CA ALA A 57 3.75 12.85 7.51
C ALA A 57 2.63 12.85 8.55
N PRO A 58 2.88 13.36 9.78
CA PRO A 58 1.89 13.24 10.87
C PRO A 58 0.48 13.74 10.52
N GLN A 59 0.37 14.78 9.72
CA GLN A 59 -0.92 15.31 9.30
C GLN A 59 -1.69 14.39 8.35
N ASP A 60 -1.03 13.39 7.77
CA ASP A 60 -1.63 12.47 6.82
C ASP A 60 -1.96 11.10 7.42
N THR A 61 -1.64 10.86 8.71
CA THR A 61 -1.79 9.55 9.35
C THR A 61 -3.23 9.02 9.29
N LEU A 62 -4.22 9.84 9.67
CA LEU A 62 -5.60 9.43 9.61
C LEU A 62 -6.10 9.27 8.18
N GLY A 63 -5.64 10.13 7.28
CA GLY A 63 -6.00 10.06 5.87
C GLY A 63 -5.51 8.78 5.22
N GLU A 64 -4.28 8.36 5.54
CA GLU A 64 -3.75 7.10 5.04
C GLU A 64 -4.59 5.91 5.52
N ALA A 65 -4.87 5.84 6.81
CA ALA A 65 -5.67 4.76 7.38
C ALA A 65 -7.05 4.70 6.73
N ALA A 66 -7.73 5.83 6.60
CA ALA A 66 -9.06 5.89 6.00
C ALA A 66 -9.04 5.47 4.53
N TYR A 67 -8.05 5.93 3.78
CA TYR A 67 -7.94 5.62 2.35
C TYR A 67 -7.72 4.12 2.13
N PHE A 68 -6.79 3.51 2.86
CA PHE A 68 -6.50 2.09 2.65
C PHE A 68 -7.56 1.18 3.23
N CYS A 69 -8.26 1.57 4.29
CA CYS A 69 -9.42 0.82 4.76
C CYS A 69 -10.55 0.83 3.71
N ALA A 70 -10.79 1.96 3.07
CA ALA A 70 -11.77 2.05 1.99
C ALA A 70 -11.36 1.20 0.78
N LEU A 71 -10.07 1.22 0.45
CA LEU A 71 -9.54 0.40 -0.64
C LEU A 71 -9.73 -1.08 -0.36
N ALA A 72 -9.57 -1.50 0.89
CA ALA A 72 -9.72 -2.89 1.31
C ALA A 72 -11.18 -3.38 1.28
N GLU A 73 -12.14 -2.48 1.28
CA GLU A 73 -13.56 -2.86 1.22
C GLU A 73 -13.96 -3.49 -0.10
N ASP A 74 -13.23 -3.18 -1.19
CA ASP A 74 -13.51 -3.80 -2.49
C ASP A 74 -12.81 -5.16 -2.57
N PRO A 75 -13.58 -6.28 -2.66
CA PRO A 75 -12.99 -7.62 -2.72
C PRO A 75 -12.04 -7.83 -3.90
N ALA A 76 -12.22 -7.09 -4.99
CA ALA A 76 -11.36 -7.19 -6.16
C ALA A 76 -9.92 -6.73 -5.86
N HIS A 77 -9.72 -5.92 -4.83
CA HIS A 77 -8.39 -5.45 -4.43
C HIS A 77 -7.63 -6.50 -3.61
N ARG A 78 -8.33 -7.47 -3.03
CA ARG A 78 -7.76 -8.59 -2.28
C ARG A 78 -6.85 -8.14 -1.13
N ILE A 79 -7.25 -7.09 -0.43
CA ILE A 79 -6.58 -6.62 0.79
C ILE A 79 -7.41 -7.11 1.97
N SER A 80 -6.85 -8.04 2.75
CA SER A 80 -7.55 -8.68 3.86
C SER A 80 -7.53 -7.87 5.13
N GLY A 81 -6.61 -6.94 5.27
CA GLY A 81 -6.49 -6.13 6.47
C GLY A 81 -5.58 -4.94 6.27
N VAL A 82 -5.67 -3.99 7.19
CA VAL A 82 -4.87 -2.76 7.18
C VAL A 82 -4.28 -2.55 8.57
N VAL A 83 -2.95 -2.44 8.63
CA VAL A 83 -2.26 -2.08 9.87
C VAL A 83 -1.97 -0.58 9.80
N ALA A 84 -2.67 0.19 10.60
CA ALA A 84 -2.55 1.66 10.63
C ALA A 84 -1.50 2.10 11.65
N ALA A 85 -0.98 3.30 11.42
CA ALA A 85 -0.06 3.92 12.37
C ALA A 85 -0.76 4.34 13.66
#